data_a6944ffe361637f1c2529da0a7ba4c63
#
_entry.id   a6944ffe361637f1c2529da0a7ba4c63
#
_cell.length_a   1.000
_cell.length_b   1.000
_cell.length_c   1.000
_cell.angle_alpha   90.00
_cell.angle_beta   90.00
_cell.angle_gamma   90.00
#
_symmetry.space_group_name_H-M   'P 1'
#
loop_
_entity.id
_entity.type
_entity.pdbx_description
1 polymer ?
#
loop_
_entity_poly.entity_id
_entity_poly.type
_entity_poly.pdbx_seq_one_letter_code
_entity_poly.pdbx_strand_id
1 'polypeptide(L)'
;MSTFTDTTPFAPPFSTVDNPRLELVMEVRLAFPEVYTMAPLPGGGMRTAVLVQGGTFEGPLLKGKAVPGSGGDYAYWRGDDVAALDARYLLEEDDGTAIMLQNRGFLWGRKPDTMQKLRDWAFKGGTPVPHEEYYLRGNPSFECSVGKHDWLTKHVFVGVGERRADGNRLRYYALV
;
A
#
# COMPACT_ATOMS: atom_id res chain seq x y z
N MET A 1 3.54 20.25 34.01
CA MET A 1 2.56 20.12 32.91
C MET A 1 2.70 21.33 32.04
N SER A 2 3.34 21.20 30.88
CA SER A 2 3.41 22.26 29.90
C SER A 2 2.09 22.27 29.14
N THR A 3 1.28 23.28 29.36
CA THR A 3 0.07 23.50 28.57
C THR A 3 0.51 24.03 27.21
N PHE A 4 0.30 23.23 26.16
CA PHE A 4 0.35 23.73 24.79
C PHE A 4 -0.77 24.76 24.62
N THR A 5 -0.45 26.01 24.83
CA THR A 5 -1.36 27.17 24.62
C THR A 5 -1.11 27.87 23.30
N ASP A 6 -0.22 27.34 22.45
CA ASP A 6 0.01 27.91 21.14
C ASP A 6 -1.07 27.39 20.18
N THR A 7 -2.03 28.25 19.89
CA THR A 7 -3.09 28.03 18.91
C THR A 7 -2.66 28.31 17.48
N THR A 8 -1.39 28.64 17.25
CA THR A 8 -0.85 28.80 15.90
C THR A 8 -0.67 27.42 15.30
N PRO A 9 -1.40 27.04 14.25
CA PRO A 9 -1.28 25.70 13.69
C PRO A 9 0.12 25.52 13.12
N PHE A 10 0.93 24.75 13.80
CA PHE A 10 2.19 24.09 13.40
C PHE A 10 3.15 24.82 12.44
N ALA A 11 2.94 26.09 12.15
CA ALA A 11 3.74 26.75 11.13
C ALA A 11 5.15 27.17 11.59
N PRO A 12 5.37 27.86 12.72
CA PRO A 12 6.70 28.45 12.99
C PRO A 12 7.79 27.47 13.42
N PRO A 13 7.58 26.52 14.34
CA PRO A 13 8.69 25.69 14.79
C PRO A 13 9.14 24.64 13.76
N PHE A 14 8.28 24.29 12.81
CA PHE A 14 8.60 23.28 11.80
C PHE A 14 9.05 23.89 10.45
N SER A 15 8.86 25.16 10.23
CA SER A 15 9.31 25.83 9.01
C SER A 15 10.81 26.04 8.92
N THR A 16 11.54 25.88 10.03
CA THR A 16 13.01 25.98 10.10
C THR A 16 13.71 24.63 10.10
N VAL A 17 12.96 23.54 10.19
CA VAL A 17 13.46 22.18 10.02
C VAL A 17 13.44 21.85 8.53
N ASP A 18 14.36 21.04 8.06
CA ASP A 18 14.36 20.54 6.70
C ASP A 18 12.99 19.99 6.34
N ASN A 19 12.40 20.53 5.27
CA ASN A 19 11.11 20.04 4.81
C ASN A 19 11.25 18.58 4.40
N PRO A 20 10.45 17.66 4.97
CA PRO A 20 10.52 16.27 4.61
C PRO A 20 10.25 16.08 3.12
N ARG A 21 11.05 15.27 2.48
CA ARG A 21 10.93 14.93 1.05
C ARG A 21 10.62 13.45 0.88
N LEU A 22 10.03 13.12 -0.23
CA LEU A 22 9.76 11.76 -0.63
C LEU A 22 10.72 11.36 -1.76
N GLU A 23 11.53 10.33 -1.52
CA GLU A 23 12.41 9.76 -2.54
C GLU A 23 11.92 8.38 -2.96
N LEU A 24 11.76 8.18 -4.28
CA LEU A 24 11.30 6.91 -4.83
C LEU A 24 12.31 5.80 -4.52
N VAL A 25 11.83 4.74 -3.88
CA VAL A 25 12.62 3.57 -3.54
C VAL A 25 12.41 2.46 -4.55
N MET A 26 11.16 2.12 -4.84
CA MET A 26 10.80 1.09 -5.81
C MET A 26 9.37 1.24 -6.31
N GLU A 27 9.12 0.70 -7.48
CA GLU A 27 7.79 0.39 -8.00
C GLU A 27 7.59 -1.13 -7.94
N VAL A 28 6.50 -1.56 -7.32
CA VAL A 28 6.09 -2.97 -7.23
C VAL A 28 4.88 -3.18 -8.12
N ARG A 29 4.90 -4.20 -8.94
CA ARG A 29 3.78 -4.65 -9.79
C ARG A 29 3.37 -6.03 -9.32
N LEU A 30 2.14 -6.17 -8.87
CA LEU A 30 1.58 -7.40 -8.34
C LEU A 30 0.46 -7.91 -9.23
N ALA A 31 0.41 -9.23 -9.43
CA ALA A 31 -0.71 -9.91 -10.05
C ALA A 31 -1.60 -10.57 -8.99
N PHE A 32 -2.92 -10.44 -9.16
CA PHE A 32 -3.93 -10.96 -8.23
C PHE A 32 -5.02 -11.75 -8.97
N PRO A 33 -4.75 -12.96 -9.42
CA PRO A 33 -5.76 -13.77 -10.09
C PRO A 33 -6.82 -14.35 -9.14
N GLU A 34 -6.50 -14.47 -7.84
CA GLU A 34 -7.39 -15.10 -6.86
C GLU A 34 -7.80 -14.13 -5.77
N VAL A 35 -9.11 -14.05 -5.53
CA VAL A 35 -9.72 -13.24 -4.47
C VAL A 35 -10.74 -14.08 -3.71
N TYR A 36 -10.56 -14.21 -2.42
CA TYR A 36 -11.55 -14.80 -1.52
C TYR A 36 -12.33 -13.70 -0.82
N THR A 37 -13.64 -13.86 -0.73
CA THR A 37 -14.55 -12.87 -0.14
C THR A 37 -15.35 -13.48 1.01
N MET A 38 -15.36 -12.79 2.13
CA MET A 38 -16.17 -13.09 3.30
C MET A 38 -17.17 -11.93 3.50
N ALA A 39 -18.44 -12.15 3.16
CA ALA A 39 -19.49 -11.14 3.23
C ALA A 39 -20.89 -11.76 3.38
N PRO A 40 -21.81 -11.14 4.19
CA PRO A 40 -21.51 -10.08 5.14
C PRO A 40 -20.79 -10.62 6.38
N LEU A 41 -19.98 -9.78 7.02
CA LEU A 41 -19.42 -10.13 8.32
C LEU A 41 -20.44 -9.88 9.44
N PRO A 42 -20.40 -10.64 10.57
CA PRO A 42 -21.32 -10.42 11.69
C PRO A 42 -21.28 -9.00 12.27
N GLY A 43 -20.12 -8.35 12.23
CA GLY A 43 -19.94 -6.94 12.64
C GLY A 43 -20.20 -5.92 11.53
N GLY A 44 -20.73 -6.34 10.39
CA GLY A 44 -20.91 -5.52 9.19
C GLY A 44 -19.66 -5.46 8.30
N GLY A 45 -19.86 -4.98 7.08
CA GLY A 45 -18.79 -4.88 6.08
C GLY A 45 -18.44 -6.23 5.43
N MET A 46 -17.29 -6.25 4.79
CA MET A 46 -16.78 -7.38 4.02
C MET A 46 -15.26 -7.49 4.21
N ARG A 47 -14.73 -8.70 4.18
CA ARG A 47 -13.28 -8.94 4.10
C ARG A 47 -12.95 -9.63 2.79
N THR A 48 -11.85 -9.21 2.21
CA THR A 48 -11.26 -9.92 1.07
C THR A 48 -9.86 -10.41 1.44
N ALA A 49 -9.47 -11.55 0.88
CA ALA A 49 -8.10 -12.02 0.85
C ALA A 49 -7.67 -12.09 -0.61
N VAL A 50 -6.75 -11.22 -1.00
CA VAL A 50 -6.21 -11.13 -2.36
C VAL A 50 -4.80 -11.70 -2.32
N LEU A 51 -4.63 -12.92 -2.83
CA LEU A 51 -3.36 -13.64 -2.73
C LEU A 51 -2.38 -13.18 -3.81
N VAL A 52 -1.13 -12.95 -3.42
CA VAL A 52 -0.04 -12.61 -4.35
C VAL A 52 0.36 -13.85 -5.14
N GLN A 53 0.17 -13.82 -6.44
CA GLN A 53 0.56 -14.90 -7.37
C GLN A 53 1.89 -14.62 -8.07
N GLY A 54 2.54 -13.53 -7.69
CA GLY A 54 3.82 -13.09 -8.22
C GLY A 54 3.80 -11.62 -8.59
N GLY A 55 4.87 -11.19 -9.20
CA GLY A 55 5.08 -9.81 -9.60
C GLY A 55 6.55 -9.46 -9.63
N THR A 56 6.83 -8.22 -9.95
CA THR A 56 8.19 -7.68 -9.98
C THR A 56 8.28 -6.39 -9.18
N PHE A 57 9.46 -6.07 -8.73
CA PHE A 57 9.74 -4.73 -8.24
C PHE A 57 11.07 -4.22 -8.81
N GLU A 58 11.12 -2.91 -9.02
CA GLU A 58 12.31 -2.24 -9.54
C GLU A 58 12.38 -0.81 -9.01
N GLY A 59 13.58 -0.37 -8.66
CA GLY A 59 13.87 0.98 -8.21
C GLY A 59 15.35 1.29 -8.28
N PRO A 60 15.75 2.50 -7.85
CA PRO A 60 17.15 2.93 -7.92
C PRO A 60 18.14 2.04 -7.16
N LEU A 61 17.68 1.38 -6.08
CA LEU A 61 18.54 0.63 -5.17
C LEU A 61 18.15 -0.85 -5.03
N LEU A 62 17.01 -1.25 -5.60
CA LEU A 62 16.39 -2.56 -5.37
C LEU A 62 15.73 -3.05 -6.64
N LYS A 63 15.90 -4.34 -6.93
CA LYS A 63 15.21 -5.00 -8.03
C LYS A 63 14.99 -6.47 -7.70
N GLY A 64 13.87 -7.04 -8.17
CA GLY A 64 13.58 -8.45 -7.92
C GLY A 64 12.13 -8.80 -8.20
N LYS A 65 11.62 -9.80 -7.48
CA LYS A 65 10.29 -10.36 -7.67
C LYS A 65 9.49 -10.41 -6.37
N ALA A 66 8.16 -10.35 -6.46
CA ALA A 66 7.27 -10.76 -5.39
C ALA A 66 7.15 -12.28 -5.40
N VAL A 67 7.36 -12.90 -4.23
CA VAL A 67 7.37 -14.37 -4.10
C VAL A 67 5.95 -14.91 -4.18
N PRO A 68 5.61 -15.78 -5.15
CA PRO A 68 4.27 -16.34 -5.28
C PRO A 68 3.85 -17.12 -4.03
N GLY A 69 2.59 -16.94 -3.60
CA GLY A 69 2.04 -17.66 -2.45
C GLY A 69 2.61 -17.26 -1.08
N SER A 70 3.45 -16.23 -1.01
CA SER A 70 4.07 -15.80 0.25
C SER A 70 3.14 -14.95 1.14
N GLY A 71 1.93 -14.65 0.70
CA GLY A 71 0.94 -13.87 1.42
C GLY A 71 -0.05 -13.17 0.51
N GLY A 72 -0.63 -12.07 1.00
CA GLY A 72 -1.66 -11.34 0.27
C GLY A 72 -2.07 -10.06 0.96
N ASP A 73 -3.11 -9.42 0.42
CA ASP A 73 -3.80 -8.28 1.05
C ASP A 73 -5.13 -8.77 1.67
N TYR A 74 -5.27 -8.57 2.96
CA TYR A 74 -6.44 -8.98 3.76
C TYR A 74 -7.33 -7.78 4.07
N ALA A 75 -7.79 -7.10 3.02
CA ALA A 75 -8.52 -5.85 3.13
C ALA A 75 -9.88 -6.00 3.83
N TYR A 76 -10.19 -5.05 4.72
CA TYR A 76 -11.50 -4.90 5.33
C TYR A 76 -12.27 -3.75 4.67
N TRP A 77 -13.40 -4.07 4.07
CA TRP A 77 -14.30 -3.12 3.42
C TRP A 77 -15.36 -2.68 4.42
N ARG A 78 -15.25 -1.46 4.85
CA ARG A 78 -16.08 -0.84 5.87
C ARG A 78 -17.44 -0.41 5.29
N GLY A 79 -18.42 -0.19 6.18
CA GLY A 79 -19.75 0.28 5.78
C GLY A 79 -19.80 1.73 5.29
N ASP A 80 -18.73 2.50 5.47
CA ASP A 80 -18.55 3.88 4.99
C ASP A 80 -17.80 3.97 3.65
N ASP A 81 -17.79 2.89 2.88
CA ASP A 81 -17.10 2.78 1.58
C ASP A 81 -15.58 3.01 1.62
N VAL A 82 -14.95 2.74 2.74
CA VAL A 82 -13.49 2.72 2.87
C VAL A 82 -13.00 1.28 2.96
N ALA A 83 -12.03 0.90 2.13
CA ALA A 83 -11.28 -0.33 2.30
C ALA A 83 -10.00 -0.05 3.12
N ALA A 84 -9.89 -0.70 4.27
CA ALA A 84 -8.67 -0.73 5.08
C ALA A 84 -7.81 -1.90 4.62
N LEU A 85 -6.63 -1.61 4.11
CA LEU A 85 -5.69 -2.57 3.55
C LEU A 85 -4.75 -3.11 4.62
N ASP A 86 -4.40 -4.38 4.55
CA ASP A 86 -3.36 -5.03 5.38
C ASP A 86 -2.67 -6.10 4.54
N ALA A 87 -1.74 -5.66 3.70
CA ALA A 87 -0.97 -6.52 2.83
C ALA A 87 0.30 -7.00 3.54
N ARG A 88 0.59 -8.30 3.43
CA ARG A 88 1.83 -8.93 3.91
C ARG A 88 2.28 -9.98 2.91
N TYR A 89 3.50 -9.85 2.42
CA TYR A 89 4.10 -10.81 1.49
C TYR A 89 5.62 -10.62 1.41
N LEU A 90 6.30 -11.58 0.80
CA LEU A 90 7.74 -11.53 0.59
C LEU A 90 8.08 -10.95 -0.79
N LEU A 91 9.12 -10.14 -0.77
CA LEU A 91 9.91 -9.77 -1.94
C LEU A 91 11.25 -10.53 -1.88
N GLU A 92 11.78 -10.91 -3.01
CA GLU A 92 13.12 -11.50 -3.15
C GLU A 92 13.91 -10.64 -4.12
N GLU A 93 14.95 -10.02 -3.62
CA GLU A 93 15.88 -9.20 -4.40
C GLU A 93 16.73 -10.08 -5.32
N ASP A 94 17.23 -9.54 -6.41
CA ASP A 94 18.03 -10.29 -7.40
C ASP A 94 19.31 -10.93 -6.80
N ASP A 95 19.80 -10.42 -5.66
CA ASP A 95 20.90 -11.01 -4.90
C ASP A 95 20.47 -12.18 -3.98
N GLY A 96 19.18 -12.51 -3.95
CA GLY A 96 18.59 -13.56 -3.11
C GLY A 96 18.17 -13.10 -1.73
N THR A 97 18.30 -11.82 -1.38
CA THR A 97 17.83 -11.30 -0.10
C THR A 97 16.31 -11.32 -0.02
N ALA A 98 15.77 -12.02 0.98
CA ALA A 98 14.34 -11.98 1.27
C ALA A 98 13.99 -10.72 2.08
N ILE A 99 12.93 -10.05 1.66
CA ILE A 99 12.42 -8.83 2.30
C ILE A 99 10.94 -9.07 2.61
N MET A 100 10.58 -9.09 3.89
CA MET A 100 9.18 -9.06 4.31
C MET A 100 8.64 -7.65 4.15
N LEU A 101 7.54 -7.53 3.44
CA LEU A 101 6.79 -6.29 3.33
C LEU A 101 5.48 -6.41 4.11
N GLN A 102 5.17 -5.41 4.93
CA GLN A 102 3.83 -5.14 5.42
C GLN A 102 3.39 -3.76 4.94
N ASN A 103 2.24 -3.66 4.29
CA ASN A 103 1.70 -2.38 3.81
C ASN A 103 0.27 -2.22 4.29
N ARG A 104 0.05 -1.32 5.23
CA ARG A 104 -1.28 -0.92 5.71
C ARG A 104 -1.68 0.39 5.06
N GLY A 105 -2.98 0.57 4.84
CA GLY A 105 -3.43 1.81 4.22
C GLY A 105 -4.92 1.83 3.93
N PHE A 106 -5.29 2.74 3.04
CA PHE A 106 -6.69 2.97 2.71
C PHE A 106 -6.90 3.11 1.21
N LEU A 107 -8.03 2.56 0.77
CA LEU A 107 -8.61 2.81 -0.55
C LEU A 107 -10.01 3.37 -0.35
N TRP A 108 -10.30 4.52 -0.97
CA TRP A 108 -11.62 5.13 -0.96
C TRP A 108 -11.86 5.98 -2.22
N GLY A 109 -13.11 6.15 -2.59
CA GLY A 109 -13.51 6.91 -3.78
C GLY A 109 -13.60 8.41 -3.53
N ARG A 110 -13.08 9.22 -4.46
CA ARG A 110 -13.19 10.69 -4.41
C ARG A 110 -14.53 11.22 -4.93
N LYS A 111 -15.32 10.38 -5.59
CA LYS A 111 -16.64 10.68 -6.12
C LYS A 111 -17.63 9.63 -5.64
N PRO A 112 -18.93 9.95 -5.60
CA PRO A 112 -19.98 8.95 -5.44
C PRO A 112 -19.78 7.81 -6.42
N ASP A 113 -20.15 6.60 -6.05
CA ASP A 113 -20.08 5.36 -6.85
C ASP A 113 -18.67 4.86 -7.23
N THR A 114 -17.60 5.61 -6.96
CA THR A 114 -16.25 5.18 -7.32
C THR A 114 -15.89 3.83 -6.67
N MET A 115 -16.23 3.62 -5.40
CA MET A 115 -15.94 2.36 -4.73
C MET A 115 -16.77 1.19 -5.29
N GLN A 116 -18.01 1.44 -5.73
CA GLN A 116 -18.79 0.43 -6.43
C GLN A 116 -18.15 0.08 -7.78
N LYS A 117 -17.76 1.08 -8.57
CA LYS A 117 -17.05 0.88 -9.85
C LYS A 117 -15.73 0.13 -9.67
N LEU A 118 -14.97 0.44 -8.62
CA LEU A 118 -13.73 -0.28 -8.30
C LEU A 118 -13.98 -1.75 -7.95
N ARG A 119 -15.03 -2.05 -7.18
CA ARG A 119 -15.45 -3.43 -6.89
C ARG A 119 -15.86 -4.16 -8.17
N ASP A 120 -16.65 -3.54 -9.01
CA ASP A 120 -17.10 -4.14 -10.27
C ASP A 120 -15.93 -4.39 -11.22
N TRP A 121 -15.00 -3.45 -11.32
CA TRP A 121 -13.76 -3.64 -12.08
C TRP A 121 -12.91 -4.78 -11.50
N ALA A 122 -12.66 -4.76 -10.18
CA ALA A 122 -11.79 -5.73 -9.52
C ALA A 122 -12.35 -7.17 -9.56
N PHE A 123 -13.67 -7.35 -9.42
CA PHE A 123 -14.28 -8.65 -9.17
C PHE A 123 -15.20 -9.15 -10.30
N LYS A 124 -15.58 -8.29 -11.24
CA LYS A 124 -16.54 -8.63 -12.29
C LYS A 124 -16.08 -8.26 -13.69
N GLY A 125 -14.83 -7.81 -13.85
CA GLY A 125 -14.32 -7.38 -15.15
C GLY A 125 -14.96 -6.09 -15.68
N GLY A 126 -15.37 -5.19 -14.78
CA GLY A 126 -15.98 -3.91 -15.14
C GLY A 126 -15.01 -2.93 -15.80
N THR A 127 -15.51 -1.74 -16.11
CA THR A 127 -14.73 -0.67 -16.74
C THR A 127 -13.61 -0.17 -15.82
N PRO A 128 -12.38 0.05 -16.32
CA PRO A 128 -11.31 0.66 -15.56
C PRO A 128 -11.70 2.00 -14.95
N VAL A 129 -11.29 2.22 -13.71
CA VAL A 129 -11.51 3.49 -12.99
C VAL A 129 -10.21 4.28 -12.99
N PRO A 130 -10.21 5.53 -13.48
CA PRO A 130 -9.04 6.40 -13.45
C PRO A 130 -8.51 6.59 -12.03
N HIS A 131 -7.18 6.59 -11.87
CA HIS A 131 -6.58 6.66 -10.53
C HIS A 131 -6.84 8.00 -9.81
N GLU A 132 -7.17 9.06 -10.55
CA GLU A 132 -7.58 10.35 -10.03
C GLU A 132 -8.94 10.31 -9.31
N GLU A 133 -9.76 9.30 -9.57
CA GLU A 133 -11.08 9.17 -8.97
C GLU A 133 -11.06 8.48 -7.60
N TYR A 134 -9.93 7.96 -7.18
CA TYR A 134 -9.79 7.30 -5.88
C TYR A 134 -8.51 7.67 -5.16
N TYR A 135 -8.49 7.35 -3.89
CA TYR A 135 -7.33 7.44 -3.02
C TYR A 135 -6.86 6.02 -2.72
N LEU A 136 -5.62 5.69 -3.06
CA LEU A 136 -4.98 4.44 -2.67
C LEU A 136 -3.60 4.76 -2.13
N ARG A 137 -3.46 4.76 -0.80
CA ARG A 137 -2.21 5.08 -0.11
C ARG A 137 -1.94 4.08 0.99
N GLY A 138 -0.67 3.84 1.20
CA GLY A 138 -0.20 2.92 2.24
C GLY A 138 0.95 3.50 3.06
N ASN A 139 1.22 2.80 4.14
CA ASN A 139 2.36 3.02 5.03
C ASN A 139 3.12 1.69 5.10
N PRO A 140 4.01 1.41 4.15
CA PRO A 140 4.78 0.18 4.14
C PRO A 140 5.86 0.19 5.20
N SER A 141 6.11 -0.99 5.77
CA SER A 141 7.28 -1.31 6.58
C SER A 141 7.95 -2.56 6.03
N PHE A 142 9.24 -2.68 6.27
CA PHE A 142 10.06 -3.76 5.74
C PHE A 142 10.87 -4.42 6.84
N GLU A 143 11.09 -5.74 6.69
CA GLU A 143 12.02 -6.51 7.49
C GLU A 143 12.93 -7.32 6.54
N CYS A 144 14.23 -7.33 6.82
CA CYS A 144 15.20 -8.14 6.09
C CYS A 144 16.41 -8.42 6.97
N SER A 145 17.29 -9.30 6.51
CA SER A 145 18.54 -9.59 7.19
C SER A 145 19.48 -8.38 7.22
N VAL A 146 20.35 -8.34 8.21
CA VAL A 146 21.46 -7.36 8.27
C VAL A 146 22.28 -7.45 6.98
N GLY A 147 22.59 -6.30 6.39
CA GLY A 147 23.38 -6.22 5.16
C GLY A 147 22.99 -5.03 4.28
N LYS A 148 23.19 -5.19 2.99
CA LYS A 148 23.02 -4.14 1.95
C LYS A 148 21.65 -3.46 1.98
N HIS A 149 20.59 -4.20 2.36
CA HIS A 149 19.20 -3.73 2.31
C HIS A 149 18.62 -3.37 3.69
N ASP A 150 19.40 -3.49 4.79
CA ASP A 150 18.90 -3.26 6.14
C ASP A 150 18.45 -1.82 6.44
N TRP A 151 18.83 -0.87 5.58
CA TRP A 151 18.34 0.50 5.63
C TRP A 151 16.81 0.59 5.48
N LEU A 152 16.19 -0.38 4.78
CA LEU A 152 14.73 -0.49 4.67
C LEU A 152 14.04 -0.60 6.04
N THR A 153 14.70 -1.19 7.02
CA THR A 153 14.13 -1.39 8.37
C THR A 153 14.21 -0.13 9.25
N LYS A 154 14.87 0.94 8.77
CA LYS A 154 15.25 2.12 9.55
C LYS A 154 14.60 3.40 9.05
N HIS A 155 13.78 3.34 7.99
CA HIS A 155 13.12 4.51 7.40
C HIS A 155 11.60 4.42 7.49
N VAL A 156 10.97 5.56 7.44
CA VAL A 156 9.51 5.68 7.27
C VAL A 156 9.21 5.75 5.78
N PHE A 157 8.15 5.06 5.36
CA PHE A 157 7.77 5.00 3.95
C PHE A 157 6.32 5.39 3.71
N VAL A 158 6.07 5.86 2.50
CA VAL A 158 4.73 6.16 1.97
C VAL A 158 4.52 5.35 0.69
N GLY A 159 3.36 4.71 0.58
CA GLY A 159 2.94 3.97 -0.59
C GLY A 159 1.89 4.72 -1.40
N VAL A 160 2.07 4.78 -2.72
CA VAL A 160 1.09 5.31 -3.68
C VAL A 160 0.68 4.17 -4.61
N GLY A 161 -0.59 3.78 -4.53
CA GLY A 161 -1.12 2.67 -5.32
C GLY A 161 -1.95 3.12 -6.52
N GLU A 162 -1.93 2.27 -7.54
CA GLU A 162 -2.77 2.35 -8.72
C GLU A 162 -3.33 0.97 -9.05
N ARG A 163 -4.65 0.86 -9.20
CA ARG A 163 -5.30 -0.36 -9.66
C ARG A 163 -5.01 -0.57 -11.14
N ARG A 164 -4.71 -1.82 -11.52
CA ARG A 164 -4.54 -2.26 -12.91
C ARG A 164 -5.55 -3.37 -13.21
N ALA A 165 -5.72 -3.70 -14.49
CA ALA A 165 -6.64 -4.75 -14.92
C ALA A 165 -6.30 -6.12 -14.31
N ASP A 166 -5.02 -6.40 -14.13
CA ASP A 166 -4.44 -7.67 -13.71
C ASP A 166 -3.88 -7.66 -12.28
N GLY A 167 -3.94 -6.52 -11.59
CA GLY A 167 -3.34 -6.40 -10.27
C GLY A 167 -3.23 -4.97 -9.78
N ASN A 168 -2.13 -4.67 -9.09
CA ASN A 168 -1.83 -3.32 -8.63
C ASN A 168 -0.40 -2.90 -9.02
N ARG A 169 -0.22 -1.60 -9.21
CA ARG A 169 1.07 -0.94 -9.26
C ARG A 169 1.21 -0.08 -7.99
N LEU A 170 2.29 -0.28 -7.25
CA LEU A 170 2.56 0.40 -5.99
C LEU A 170 3.92 1.06 -6.07
N ARG A 171 3.99 2.36 -5.82
CA ARG A 171 5.26 3.09 -5.70
C ARG A 171 5.51 3.38 -4.23
N TYR A 172 6.67 2.97 -3.75
CA TYR A 172 7.09 3.21 -2.38
C TYR A 172 8.17 4.28 -2.33
N TYR A 173 7.98 5.23 -1.44
CA TYR A 173 8.86 6.37 -1.24
C TYR A 173 9.35 6.37 0.20
N ALA A 174 10.64 6.59 0.40
CA ALA A 174 11.19 6.89 1.70
C ALA A 174 10.92 8.35 2.05
N LEU A 175 10.57 8.60 3.29
CA LEU A 175 10.52 9.93 3.87
C LEU A 175 11.92 10.30 4.36
N VAL A 176 12.54 11.32 3.76
CA VAL A 176 13.90 11.82 4.02
C VAL A 176 13.91 13.29 4.34
#